data_f4eb4dcf8b68a58e802813ac168993c7
#
_entry.id   f4eb4dcf8b68a58e802813ac168993c7
#
_cell.length_a   1.000
_cell.length_b   1.000
_cell.length_c   1.000
_cell.angle_alpha   90.00
_cell.angle_beta   90.00
_cell.angle_gamma   90.00
#
_symmetry.space_group_name_H-M   'P 1'
#
loop_
_entity.id
_entity.type
_entity.pdbx_description
1 polymer ?
#
loop_
_entity_poly.entity_id
_entity_poly.type
_entity_poly.pdbx_seq_one_letter_code
_entity_poly.pdbx_strand_id
1 'polypeptide(L)'
;MMKTRRVVTGHNKDGRSVVKWDSALESKPGRDRFEKVDLWATDSLPARLTEDDPTQWNLGTSLANGSVFRLCRYEPGVAERWHRTDSLDY
;
A
#
# COMPACT_ATOMS: atom_id res chain seq x y z
N MET A 1 -10.35 -14.13 -0.43
CA MET A 1 -9.27 -13.12 -0.44
C MET A 1 -9.62 -12.02 -1.43
N MET A 2 -9.31 -10.79 -1.08
CA MET A 2 -9.42 -9.64 -1.97
C MET A 2 -8.36 -9.72 -3.06
N LYS A 3 -8.77 -9.51 -4.33
CA LYS A 3 -7.84 -9.32 -5.44
C LYS A 3 -8.02 -7.91 -5.97
N THR A 4 -6.92 -7.18 -6.09
CA THR A 4 -6.93 -5.79 -6.53
C THR A 4 -5.95 -5.64 -7.68
N ARG A 5 -6.43 -5.21 -8.84
CA ARG A 5 -5.53 -4.85 -9.94
C ARG A 5 -4.89 -3.51 -9.64
N ARG A 6 -3.58 -3.47 -9.72
CA ARG A 6 -2.80 -2.26 -9.54
C ARG A 6 -2.02 -1.98 -10.81
N VAL A 7 -2.15 -0.76 -11.32
CA VAL A 7 -1.37 -0.26 -12.45
C VAL A 7 -0.51 0.88 -11.94
N VAL A 8 0.80 0.76 -12.10
CA VAL A 8 1.76 1.78 -11.68
C VAL A 8 2.49 2.29 -12.91
N THR A 9 2.47 3.60 -13.09
CA THR A 9 3.19 4.26 -14.17
C THR A 9 4.55 4.78 -13.69
N GLY A 10 5.46 4.92 -14.60
CA GLY A 10 6.78 5.47 -14.33
C GLY A 10 7.40 5.96 -15.63
N HIS A 11 8.71 6.03 -15.65
CA HIS A 11 9.47 6.48 -16.83
C HIS A 11 10.50 5.45 -17.23
N ASN A 12 10.73 5.33 -18.54
CA ASN A 12 11.87 4.56 -19.05
C ASN A 12 13.13 5.44 -19.04
N LYS A 13 14.25 4.86 -19.50
CA LYS A 13 15.54 5.56 -19.56
C LYS A 13 15.53 6.79 -20.47
N ASP A 14 14.57 6.87 -21.41
CA ASP A 14 14.41 8.02 -22.32
C ASP A 14 13.46 9.09 -21.74
N GLY A 15 13.01 8.91 -20.49
CA GLY A 15 12.11 9.85 -19.84
C GLY A 15 10.66 9.75 -20.29
N ARG A 16 10.31 8.73 -21.06
CA ARG A 16 8.92 8.53 -21.51
C ARG A 16 8.10 7.79 -20.48
N SER A 17 6.86 8.18 -20.33
CA SER A 17 5.90 7.52 -19.44
C SER A 17 5.62 6.09 -19.94
N VAL A 18 5.71 5.15 -19.03
CA VAL A 18 5.44 3.74 -19.28
C VAL A 18 4.65 3.15 -18.12
N VAL A 19 3.97 2.04 -18.37
CA VAL A 19 3.43 1.21 -17.29
C VAL A 19 4.58 0.37 -16.74
N LYS A 20 4.94 0.58 -15.48
CA LYS A 20 5.98 -0.19 -14.79
C LYS A 20 5.46 -1.53 -14.30
N TRP A 21 4.31 -1.51 -13.65
CA TRP A 21 3.67 -2.72 -13.14
C TRP A 21 2.19 -2.70 -13.49
N ASP A 22 1.70 -3.83 -13.91
CA ASP A 22 0.28 -4.11 -14.07
C ASP A 22 0.06 -5.50 -13.49
N SER A 23 -0.42 -5.56 -12.26
CA SER A 23 -0.46 -6.79 -11.50
C SER A 23 -1.70 -6.88 -10.63
N ALA A 24 -2.15 -8.10 -10.40
CA ALA A 24 -3.15 -8.38 -9.40
C ALA A 24 -2.46 -8.64 -8.06
N LEU A 25 -2.82 -7.85 -7.05
CA LEU A 25 -2.35 -8.02 -5.70
C LEU A 25 -3.40 -8.77 -4.89
N GLU A 26 -2.97 -9.73 -4.10
CA GLU A 26 -3.85 -10.46 -3.20
C GLU A 26 -3.63 -9.98 -1.77
N SER A 27 -4.73 -9.90 -1.00
CA SER A 27 -4.65 -9.61 0.42
C SER A 27 -3.91 -10.73 1.13
N LYS A 28 -3.09 -10.37 2.12
CA LYS A 28 -2.39 -11.33 2.96
C LYS A 28 -3.33 -11.82 4.07
N PRO A 29 -3.17 -13.08 4.52
CA PRO A 29 -3.87 -13.54 5.71
C PRO A 29 -3.58 -12.61 6.89
N GLY A 30 -4.61 -12.24 7.60
CA GLY A 30 -4.53 -11.37 8.76
C GLY A 30 -5.41 -11.90 9.88
N ARG A 31 -5.93 -11.00 10.69
CA ARG A 31 -6.88 -11.37 11.72
C ARG A 31 -8.24 -11.74 11.11
N ASP A 32 -9.05 -12.45 11.88
CA ASP A 32 -10.37 -12.89 11.45
C ASP A 32 -11.23 -11.71 10.98
N ARG A 33 -11.93 -11.88 9.88
CA ARG A 33 -12.87 -10.91 9.26
C ARG A 33 -12.22 -9.57 8.87
N PHE A 34 -10.92 -9.60 8.62
CA PHE A 34 -10.18 -8.43 8.19
C PHE A 34 -9.14 -8.82 7.14
N GLU A 35 -9.11 -8.07 6.04
CA GLU A 35 -8.12 -8.22 4.99
C GLU A 35 -7.53 -6.88 4.64
N LYS A 36 -6.26 -6.87 4.26
CA LYS A 36 -5.60 -5.67 3.75
C LYS A 36 -4.68 -6.00 2.60
N VAL A 37 -4.50 -5.03 1.72
CA VAL A 37 -3.49 -5.06 0.68
C VAL A 37 -2.83 -3.69 0.60
N ASP A 38 -1.51 -3.66 0.62
CA ASP A 38 -0.74 -2.44 0.45
C ASP A 38 -0.56 -2.19 -1.05
N LEU A 39 -0.95 -1.01 -1.50
CA LEU A 39 -0.92 -0.62 -2.91
C LEU A 39 0.32 0.18 -3.25
N TRP A 40 0.75 1.06 -2.36
CA TRP A 40 1.93 1.89 -2.53
C TRP A 40 2.43 2.41 -1.18
N ALA A 41 3.67 2.85 -1.16
CA ALA A 41 4.25 3.52 0.00
C ALA A 41 5.32 4.51 -0.44
N THR A 42 5.55 5.53 0.39
CA THR A 42 6.66 6.45 0.23
C THR A 42 7.41 6.57 1.55
N ASP A 43 8.70 6.87 1.50
CA ASP A 43 9.56 6.95 2.69
C ASP A 43 10.24 8.31 2.85
N SER A 44 9.81 9.29 2.07
CA SER A 44 10.37 10.65 2.13
C SER A 44 9.35 11.71 1.77
N LEU A 45 9.63 12.95 2.17
CA LEU A 45 8.84 14.12 1.80
C LEU A 45 9.82 15.23 1.35
N PRO A 46 9.78 15.67 0.08
CA PRO A 46 8.88 15.16 -0.97
C PRO A 46 9.14 13.69 -1.31
N ALA A 47 8.09 13.05 -1.77
CA ALA A 47 8.19 11.66 -2.20
C ALA A 47 9.09 11.55 -3.44
N ARG A 48 9.86 10.49 -3.49
CA ARG A 48 10.75 10.22 -4.62
C ARG A 48 10.26 9.02 -5.41
N LEU A 49 10.58 9.01 -6.70
CA LEU A 49 10.34 7.85 -7.54
C LEU A 49 11.30 6.72 -7.14
N THR A 50 10.77 5.52 -7.04
CA THR A 50 11.56 4.34 -6.70
C THR A 50 11.59 3.37 -7.87
N GLU A 51 12.70 2.66 -8.02
CA GLU A 51 12.81 1.56 -9.00
C GLU A 51 12.19 0.27 -8.45
N ASP A 52 12.16 0.14 -7.13
CA ASP A 52 11.62 -1.03 -6.46
C ASP A 52 10.14 -0.85 -6.11
N ASP A 53 9.43 -1.96 -5.99
CA ASP A 53 8.05 -1.94 -5.51
C ASP A 53 8.02 -1.75 -3.99
N PRO A 54 7.56 -0.60 -3.48
CA PRO A 54 7.59 -0.33 -2.05
C PRO A 54 6.63 -1.21 -1.24
N THR A 55 5.71 -1.92 -1.88
CA THR A 55 4.84 -2.87 -1.17
C THR A 55 5.61 -4.09 -0.67
N GLN A 56 6.84 -4.28 -1.12
CA GLN A 56 7.74 -5.31 -0.62
C GLN A 56 8.51 -4.88 0.63
N TRP A 57 8.42 -3.61 1.01
CA TRP A 57 9.02 -3.15 2.26
C TRP A 57 8.26 -3.72 3.46
N ASN A 58 8.90 -3.73 4.62
CA ASN A 58 8.24 -4.12 5.86
C ASN A 58 7.37 -2.97 6.36
N LEU A 59 6.13 -2.93 5.88
CA LEU A 59 5.19 -1.85 6.17
C LEU A 59 4.38 -2.16 7.42
N GLY A 60 4.45 -1.24 8.39
CA GLY A 60 3.56 -1.25 9.55
C GLY A 60 2.28 -0.45 9.30
N THR A 61 1.67 0.02 10.38
CA THR A 61 0.48 0.85 10.32
C THR A 61 0.79 2.22 9.73
N SER A 62 1.97 2.74 10.00
CA SER A 62 2.46 4.02 9.49
C SER A 62 3.95 3.93 9.18
N LEU A 63 4.44 4.89 8.41
CA LEU A 63 5.87 5.07 8.13
C LEU A 63 6.32 6.44 8.61
N ALA A 64 7.47 6.49 9.26
CA ALA A 64 8.12 7.77 9.58
C ALA A 64 8.49 8.47 8.27
N ASN A 65 8.15 9.75 8.17
CA ASN A 65 8.42 10.60 7.00
C ASN A 65 7.87 10.06 5.67
N GLY A 66 6.83 9.25 5.72
CA GLY A 66 6.29 8.63 4.53
C GLY A 66 4.79 8.48 4.56
N SER A 67 4.29 7.72 3.59
CA SER A 67 2.87 7.42 3.46
C SER A 67 2.67 5.97 3.05
N VAL A 68 1.51 5.44 3.38
CA VAL A 68 1.08 4.10 2.94
C VAL A 68 -0.30 4.22 2.31
N PHE A 69 -0.44 3.75 1.08
CA PHE A 69 -1.73 3.62 0.41
C PHE A 69 -2.18 2.17 0.56
N ARG A 70 -3.27 1.97 1.30
CA ARG A 70 -3.73 0.65 1.70
C ARG A 70 -5.22 0.51 1.49
N LEU A 71 -5.64 -0.65 1.00
CA LEU A 71 -7.03 -1.04 0.91
C LEU A 71 -7.33 -2.03 2.02
N CYS A 72 -8.34 -1.72 2.85
CA CYS A 72 -8.76 -2.57 3.95
C CYS A 72 -10.20 -3.02 3.73
N ARG A 73 -10.46 -4.28 4.04
CA ARG A 73 -11.82 -4.83 4.05
C ARG A 73 -12.14 -5.30 5.45
N TYR A 74 -13.22 -4.78 5.98
CA TYR A 74 -13.77 -5.15 7.27
C TYR A 74 -15.10 -5.88 7.05
N GLU A 75 -15.19 -7.13 7.48
CA GLU A 75 -16.43 -7.87 7.40
C GLU A 75 -17.28 -7.62 8.65
N PRO A 76 -18.61 -7.80 8.55
CA PRO A 76 -19.48 -7.68 9.71
C PRO A 76 -19.03 -8.58 10.86
N GLY A 77 -19.03 -8.04 12.06
CA GLY A 77 -18.61 -8.78 13.25
C GLY A 77 -17.11 -8.85 13.49
N VAL A 78 -16.33 -8.11 12.70
CA VAL A 78 -14.89 -8.02 12.97
C VAL A 78 -14.64 -7.47 14.37
N ALA A 79 -13.70 -8.04 15.10
CA ALA A 79 -13.35 -7.58 16.44
C ALA A 79 -12.73 -6.19 16.39
N GLU A 80 -13.15 -5.33 17.31
CA GLU A 80 -12.57 -4.00 17.45
C GLU A 80 -11.10 -4.09 17.85
N ARG A 81 -10.29 -3.20 17.27
CA ARG A 81 -8.88 -3.07 17.62
C ARG A 81 -8.57 -1.60 17.82
N TRP A 82 -8.69 -1.15 19.04
CA TRP A 82 -8.37 0.22 19.38
C TRP A 82 -6.88 0.48 19.31
N HIS A 83 -6.50 1.56 18.67
CA HIS A 83 -5.12 1.99 18.55
C HIS A 83 -5.06 3.49 18.34
N ARG A 84 -3.84 4.02 18.44
CA ARG A 84 -3.56 5.42 18.17
C ARG A 84 -2.37 5.51 17.24
N THR A 85 -2.43 6.40 16.26
CA THR A 85 -1.30 6.74 15.39
C THR A 85 -1.15 8.25 15.30
N ASP A 86 0.07 8.71 15.16
CA ASP A 86 0.36 10.14 14.91
C ASP A 86 0.42 10.35 13.38
N SER A 87 -0.70 10.09 12.73
CA SER A 87 -0.82 10.19 11.26
C SER A 87 -2.15 10.84 10.89
N LEU A 88 -2.20 11.35 9.66
CA LEU A 88 -3.42 11.78 9.01
C LEU A 88 -3.86 10.70 8.03
N ASP A 89 -5.11 10.28 8.14
CA ASP A 89 -5.70 9.28 7.27
C ASP A 89 -6.76 9.91 6.38
N TYR A 90 -6.77 9.53 5.11
CA TYR A 90 -7.76 10.01 4.14
C TYR A 90 -8.70 8.91 3.72
#